data_b1b88fdfbf5c93304ad8d6914230780f
#
_entry.id   b1b88fdfbf5c93304ad8d6914230780f
#
_cell.length_a   1.000
_cell.length_b   1.000
_cell.length_c   1.000
_cell.angle_alpha   90.00
_cell.angle_beta   90.00
_cell.angle_gamma   90.00
#
_symmetry.space_group_name_H-M   'P 1'
#
loop_
_entity.id
_entity.type
_entity.pdbx_description
1 polymer ?
#
loop_
_entity_poly.entity_id
_entity_poly.type
_entity_poly.pdbx_seq_one_letter_code
_entity_poly.pdbx_strand_id
1 'polypeptide(L)'
;DCLLSRGLGDVYKRQLFMKHKIRKITTTMLATICAFSSVAAISASAASSTRYAEMSNGYTVSSTASYSGNTTSGKGSVTNGGPCSIKVWVYGYYKSGSYVKLSCNSYDSVDNNKSLTVTTNGYYTLVGSKCISQFDSATTVSATVGKTA
;
A
#
# COMPACT_ATOMS: atom_id res chain seq x y z
N ASP A 1 50.58 -5.31 37.94
CA ASP A 1 49.16 -5.73 38.10
C ASP A 1 48.15 -4.68 37.58
N CYS A 2 48.29 -4.25 36.34
CA CYS A 2 47.31 -3.24 35.79
C CYS A 2 46.97 -3.44 34.32
N LEU A 3 47.07 -4.65 33.78
CA LEU A 3 46.77 -4.92 32.36
C LEU A 3 45.43 -5.64 32.10
N LEU A 4 44.73 -6.07 33.15
CA LEU A 4 43.45 -6.80 33.03
C LEU A 4 42.21 -5.92 33.05
N SER A 5 42.31 -4.63 33.43
CA SER A 5 41.11 -3.75 33.51
C SER A 5 40.77 -2.99 32.23
N ARG A 6 41.69 -2.91 31.26
CA ARG A 6 41.44 -2.19 30.00
C ARG A 6 40.69 -3.01 28.95
N GLY A 7 40.72 -4.32 29.00
CA GLY A 7 40.04 -5.19 28.04
C GLY A 7 38.53 -5.37 28.26
N LEU A 8 38.08 -5.33 29.52
CA LEU A 8 36.67 -5.56 29.85
C LEU A 8 35.76 -4.37 29.47
N GLY A 9 36.27 -3.14 29.52
CA GLY A 9 35.47 -1.96 29.17
C GLY A 9 35.09 -1.87 27.69
N ASP A 10 35.97 -2.33 26.80
CA ASP A 10 35.72 -2.28 25.35
C ASP A 10 34.78 -3.39 24.89
N VAL A 11 34.77 -4.55 25.52
CA VAL A 11 33.84 -5.64 25.22
C VAL A 11 32.43 -5.26 25.66
N TYR A 12 32.27 -4.62 26.82
CA TYR A 12 30.95 -4.11 27.26
C TYR A 12 30.40 -3.01 26.37
N LYS A 13 31.22 -2.07 25.91
CA LYS A 13 30.81 -1.02 24.98
C LYS A 13 30.38 -1.58 23.64
N ARG A 14 31.08 -2.58 23.10
CA ARG A 14 30.71 -3.24 21.85
C ARG A 14 29.41 -4.04 21.96
N GLN A 15 29.16 -4.72 23.09
CA GLN A 15 27.91 -5.44 23.32
C GLN A 15 26.70 -4.50 23.48
N LEU A 16 26.88 -3.36 24.16
CA LEU A 16 25.80 -2.33 24.26
C LEU A 16 25.47 -1.71 22.91
N PHE A 17 26.50 -1.47 22.08
CA PHE A 17 26.27 -0.89 20.72
C PHE A 17 25.57 -1.89 19.79
N MET A 18 25.89 -3.19 19.88
CA MET A 18 25.18 -4.22 19.13
C MET A 18 23.73 -4.41 19.59
N LYS A 19 23.48 -4.40 20.91
CA LYS A 19 22.11 -4.47 21.44
C LYS A 19 21.23 -3.30 20.99
N HIS A 20 21.79 -2.09 20.86
CA HIS A 20 21.07 -0.92 20.38
C HIS A 20 20.77 -0.98 18.87
N LYS A 21 21.72 -1.46 18.07
CA LYS A 21 21.51 -1.66 16.62
C LYS A 21 20.47 -2.76 16.34
N ILE A 22 20.54 -3.88 17.07
CA ILE A 22 19.60 -4.99 16.92
C ILE A 22 18.19 -4.57 17.35
N ARG A 23 18.02 -3.78 18.43
CA ARG A 23 16.72 -3.27 18.85
C ARG A 23 16.10 -2.31 17.81
N LYS A 24 16.89 -1.45 17.16
CA LYS A 24 16.40 -0.57 16.10
C LYS A 24 15.98 -1.34 14.85
N ILE A 25 16.73 -2.37 14.46
CA ILE A 25 16.42 -3.22 13.31
C ILE A 25 15.16 -4.06 13.57
N THR A 26 15.02 -4.63 14.78
CA THR A 26 13.82 -5.43 15.13
C THR A 26 12.56 -4.57 15.22
N THR A 27 12.66 -3.34 15.72
CA THR A 27 11.50 -2.44 15.83
C THR A 27 11.04 -1.97 14.45
N THR A 28 11.97 -1.72 13.52
CA THR A 28 11.63 -1.32 12.15
C THR A 28 11.03 -2.48 11.34
N MET A 29 11.54 -3.69 11.49
CA MET A 29 10.96 -4.88 10.85
C MET A 29 9.60 -5.26 11.43
N LEU A 30 9.38 -5.14 12.74
CA LEU A 30 8.11 -5.45 13.38
C LEU A 30 7.01 -4.45 12.96
N ALA A 31 7.35 -3.17 12.80
CA ALA A 31 6.41 -2.15 12.28
C ALA A 31 6.02 -2.41 10.82
N THR A 32 6.94 -2.93 10.01
CA THR A 32 6.65 -3.27 8.60
C THR A 32 5.78 -4.53 8.48
N ILE A 33 5.94 -5.50 9.38
CA ILE A 33 5.13 -6.74 9.39
C ILE A 33 3.71 -6.48 9.91
N CYS A 34 3.53 -5.60 10.90
CA CYS A 34 2.20 -5.25 11.40
C CYS A 34 1.33 -4.47 10.39
N ALA A 35 1.94 -3.81 9.39
CA ALA A 35 1.20 -3.15 8.31
C ALA A 35 0.61 -4.14 7.28
N PHE A 36 1.03 -5.41 7.29
CA PHE A 36 0.55 -6.45 6.36
C PHE A 36 -0.45 -7.44 6.95
N SER A 37 -0.74 -7.40 8.25
CA SER A 37 -1.55 -8.42 8.93
C SER A 37 -2.96 -7.99 9.34
N SER A 38 -3.53 -6.95 8.71
CA SER A 38 -4.96 -6.67 8.87
C SER A 38 -5.78 -7.39 7.79
N VAL A 39 -5.77 -8.71 7.80
CA VAL A 39 -6.71 -9.52 7.02
C VAL A 39 -7.38 -10.50 7.95
N ALA A 40 -8.63 -10.29 8.23
CA ALA A 40 -9.75 -11.20 8.34
C ALA A 40 -10.73 -10.81 9.44
N ALA A 41 -11.75 -10.08 9.08
CA ALA A 41 -13.06 -10.27 9.65
C ALA A 41 -14.06 -10.24 8.49
N ILE A 42 -14.60 -11.36 8.13
CA ILE A 42 -15.67 -11.52 7.14
C ILE A 42 -16.98 -11.16 7.84
N SER A 43 -17.26 -9.88 7.83
CA SER A 43 -18.60 -9.33 7.91
C SER A 43 -18.62 -8.29 6.80
N ALA A 44 -19.59 -8.15 5.92
CA ALA A 44 -19.72 -7.19 4.80
C ALA A 44 -18.65 -6.06 4.75
N SER A 45 -17.41 -6.40 4.97
CA SER A 45 -16.32 -5.51 5.33
C SER A 45 -15.64 -5.03 4.06
N ALA A 46 -15.47 -3.74 3.97
CA ALA A 46 -14.64 -3.11 2.97
C ALA A 46 -13.25 -3.77 2.96
N ALA A 47 -12.92 -4.49 1.90
CA ALA A 47 -11.58 -5.00 1.70
C ALA A 47 -10.74 -3.93 0.99
N SER A 48 -9.51 -3.73 1.42
CA SER A 48 -8.61 -2.72 0.87
C SER A 48 -7.19 -3.25 0.71
N SER A 49 -6.50 -2.78 -0.33
CA SER A 49 -5.08 -3.08 -0.58
C SER A 49 -4.40 -1.84 -1.14
N THR A 50 -3.18 -1.56 -0.65
CA THR A 50 -2.37 -0.43 -1.11
C THR A 50 -1.02 -0.91 -1.60
N ARG A 51 -0.54 -0.32 -2.70
CA ARG A 51 0.79 -0.52 -3.28
C ARG A 51 1.50 0.82 -3.41
N TYR A 52 2.82 0.80 -3.26
CA TYR A 52 3.68 1.96 -3.32
C TYR A 52 4.70 1.82 -4.45
N ALA A 53 5.15 2.95 -4.99
CA ALA A 53 6.29 3.04 -5.90
C ALA A 53 7.04 4.36 -5.66
N GLU A 54 8.31 4.39 -6.07
CA GLU A 54 9.09 5.62 -6.16
C GLU A 54 9.12 6.12 -7.59
N MET A 55 8.97 7.43 -7.75
CA MET A 55 9.13 8.13 -9.02
C MET A 55 10.60 8.50 -9.24
N SER A 56 10.99 8.74 -10.49
CA SER A 56 12.37 9.14 -10.84
C SER A 56 12.84 10.45 -10.16
N ASN A 57 11.92 11.30 -9.72
CA ASN A 57 12.20 12.53 -8.97
C ASN A 57 12.30 12.32 -7.44
N GLY A 58 12.28 11.06 -6.96
CA GLY A 58 12.34 10.71 -5.54
C GLY A 58 11.01 10.84 -4.79
N TYR A 59 9.91 11.13 -5.47
CA TYR A 59 8.59 11.12 -4.83
C TYR A 59 8.09 9.70 -4.59
N THR A 60 7.46 9.48 -3.44
CA THR A 60 6.79 8.22 -3.15
C THR A 60 5.30 8.37 -3.42
N VAL A 61 4.77 7.47 -4.23
CA VAL A 61 3.36 7.44 -4.63
C VAL A 61 2.70 6.12 -4.27
N SER A 62 1.38 6.13 -4.16
CA SER A 62 0.62 4.93 -3.82
C SER A 62 -0.65 4.80 -4.63
N SER A 63 -1.06 3.57 -4.86
CA SER A 63 -2.38 3.20 -5.38
C SER A 63 -3.10 2.32 -4.38
N THR A 64 -4.36 2.63 -4.09
CA THR A 64 -5.21 1.86 -3.17
C THR A 64 -6.45 1.39 -3.91
N ALA A 65 -6.75 0.11 -3.84
CA ALA A 65 -8.00 -0.49 -4.29
C ALA A 65 -8.83 -0.92 -3.09
N SER A 66 -10.13 -0.65 -3.11
CA SER A 66 -11.06 -1.10 -2.08
C SER A 66 -12.42 -1.42 -2.66
N TYR A 67 -13.18 -2.32 -2.01
CA TYR A 67 -14.57 -2.58 -2.36
C TYR A 67 -15.39 -2.93 -1.12
N SER A 68 -16.69 -2.64 -1.19
CA SER A 68 -17.67 -2.99 -0.17
C SER A 68 -19.05 -3.13 -0.82
N GLY A 69 -19.70 -4.27 -0.62
CA GLY A 69 -20.98 -4.55 -1.28
C GLY A 69 -20.88 -4.50 -2.81
N ASN A 70 -21.57 -3.57 -3.43
CA ASN A 70 -21.52 -3.32 -4.87
C ASN A 70 -20.68 -2.09 -5.28
N THR A 71 -20.02 -1.45 -4.31
CA THR A 71 -19.23 -0.25 -4.53
C THR A 71 -17.75 -0.59 -4.59
N THR A 72 -17.02 -0.03 -5.55
CA THR A 72 -15.55 -0.07 -5.61
C THR A 72 -14.99 1.35 -5.62
N SER A 73 -13.84 1.52 -4.96
CA SER A 73 -13.13 2.80 -4.92
C SER A 73 -11.64 2.59 -5.16
N GLY A 74 -11.05 3.50 -5.92
CA GLY A 74 -9.62 3.58 -6.17
C GLY A 74 -9.08 4.93 -5.77
N LYS A 75 -7.89 4.94 -5.13
CA LYS A 75 -7.22 6.19 -4.74
C LYS A 75 -5.76 6.16 -5.18
N GLY A 76 -5.36 7.18 -5.95
CA GLY A 76 -3.96 7.53 -6.19
C GLY A 76 -3.52 8.62 -5.23
N SER A 77 -2.36 8.51 -4.60
CA SER A 77 -1.84 9.57 -3.72
C SER A 77 -0.32 9.69 -3.77
N VAL A 78 0.16 10.91 -3.62
CA VAL A 78 1.56 11.22 -3.33
C VAL A 78 1.73 11.18 -1.82
N THR A 79 2.48 10.22 -1.30
CA THR A 79 2.70 10.02 0.14
C THR A 79 3.92 10.80 0.64
N ASN A 80 4.90 11.02 -0.23
CA ASN A 80 6.05 11.88 0.02
C ASN A 80 6.41 12.61 -1.27
N GLY A 81 6.40 13.95 -1.23
CA GLY A 81 6.72 14.81 -2.38
C GLY A 81 5.71 15.93 -2.60
N GLY A 82 5.88 16.62 -3.72
CA GLY A 82 5.01 17.69 -4.19
C GLY A 82 3.77 17.16 -4.91
N PRO A 83 2.85 18.06 -5.31
CA PRO A 83 1.72 17.70 -6.16
C PRO A 83 2.20 17.29 -7.56
N CYS A 84 1.43 16.43 -8.23
CA CYS A 84 1.69 15.98 -9.60
C CYS A 84 0.36 15.76 -10.36
N SER A 85 0.44 15.40 -11.62
CA SER A 85 -0.71 14.93 -12.39
C SER A 85 -1.04 13.50 -11.98
N ILE A 86 -2.29 13.23 -11.62
CA ILE A 86 -2.76 11.91 -11.17
C ILE A 86 -3.93 11.47 -12.05
N LYS A 87 -3.82 10.26 -12.60
CA LYS A 87 -4.89 9.57 -13.31
C LYS A 87 -5.23 8.29 -12.58
N VAL A 88 -6.50 8.03 -12.33
CA VAL A 88 -6.95 6.84 -11.59
C VAL A 88 -8.03 6.11 -12.38
N TRP A 89 -7.81 4.82 -12.60
CA TRP A 89 -8.79 3.87 -13.14
C TRP A 89 -9.16 2.89 -12.02
N VAL A 90 -10.44 2.67 -11.82
CA VAL A 90 -10.97 1.70 -10.86
C VAL A 90 -11.85 0.67 -11.56
N TYR A 91 -11.73 -0.58 -11.15
CA TYR A 91 -12.44 -1.73 -11.70
C TYR A 91 -13.04 -2.55 -10.56
N GLY A 92 -14.33 -2.86 -10.63
CA GLY A 92 -15.01 -3.76 -9.71
C GLY A 92 -15.38 -5.08 -10.39
N TYR A 93 -15.11 -6.18 -9.70
CA TYR A 93 -15.30 -7.54 -10.22
C TYR A 93 -16.36 -8.29 -9.41
N TYR A 94 -17.20 -9.09 -10.07
CA TYR A 94 -18.19 -9.94 -9.44
C TYR A 94 -18.01 -11.41 -9.86
N LYS A 95 -18.58 -12.33 -9.08
CA LYS A 95 -18.56 -13.76 -9.37
C LYS A 95 -19.79 -14.16 -10.19
N SER A 96 -19.59 -14.81 -11.33
CA SER A 96 -20.65 -15.39 -12.18
C SER A 96 -20.35 -16.87 -12.37
N GLY A 97 -21.00 -17.72 -11.58
CA GLY A 97 -20.67 -19.16 -11.51
C GLY A 97 -19.23 -19.38 -11.04
N SER A 98 -18.42 -20.04 -11.85
CA SER A 98 -16.98 -20.26 -11.59
C SER A 98 -16.07 -19.12 -12.07
N TYR A 99 -16.61 -18.15 -12.80
CA TYR A 99 -15.83 -17.07 -13.42
C TYR A 99 -15.91 -15.77 -12.62
N VAL A 100 -14.84 -14.97 -12.72
CA VAL A 100 -14.81 -13.59 -12.25
C VAL A 100 -14.93 -12.67 -13.46
N LYS A 101 -15.87 -11.74 -13.41
CA LYS A 101 -16.18 -10.82 -14.51
C LYS A 101 -16.17 -9.38 -14.03
N LEU A 102 -15.87 -8.45 -14.94
CA LEU A 102 -15.98 -7.01 -14.70
C LEU A 102 -17.45 -6.63 -14.46
N SER A 103 -17.73 -5.93 -13.36
CA SER A 103 -19.05 -5.41 -13.00
C SER A 103 -19.18 -3.94 -13.35
N CYS A 104 -18.16 -3.17 -12.99
CA CYS A 104 -18.13 -1.72 -13.18
C CYS A 104 -16.69 -1.23 -13.32
N ASN A 105 -16.53 -0.08 -13.96
CA ASN A 105 -15.29 0.66 -14.03
C ASN A 105 -15.56 2.16 -14.06
N SER A 106 -14.58 2.94 -13.64
CA SER A 106 -14.60 4.40 -13.75
C SER A 106 -13.17 4.93 -13.89
N TYR A 107 -13.06 6.16 -14.36
CA TYR A 107 -11.79 6.86 -14.57
C TYR A 107 -11.96 8.33 -14.23
N ASP A 108 -10.94 8.91 -13.65
CA ASP A 108 -10.82 10.35 -13.46
C ASP A 108 -9.35 10.79 -13.48
N SER A 109 -9.12 12.09 -13.68
CA SER A 109 -7.78 12.68 -13.69
C SER A 109 -7.79 14.06 -13.08
N VAL A 110 -6.70 14.41 -12.40
CA VAL A 110 -6.49 15.72 -11.82
C VAL A 110 -5.03 16.13 -11.98
N ASP A 111 -4.81 17.41 -12.28
CA ASP A 111 -3.47 18.00 -12.37
C ASP A 111 -3.12 18.77 -11.10
N ASN A 112 -1.82 18.80 -10.78
CA ASN A 112 -1.27 19.55 -9.66
C ASN A 112 -1.96 19.23 -8.33
N ASN A 113 -2.10 17.95 -8.01
CA ASN A 113 -2.76 17.49 -6.79
C ASN A 113 -1.94 16.42 -6.07
N LYS A 114 -2.24 16.22 -4.77
CA LYS A 114 -1.60 15.18 -3.94
C LYS A 114 -2.41 13.89 -3.87
N SER A 115 -3.68 13.91 -4.24
CA SER A 115 -4.51 12.70 -4.28
C SER A 115 -5.73 12.84 -5.18
N LEU A 116 -6.16 11.72 -5.73
CA LEU A 116 -7.41 11.58 -6.47
C LEU A 116 -8.10 10.29 -6.03
N THR A 117 -9.39 10.37 -5.75
CA THR A 117 -10.23 9.21 -5.42
C THR A 117 -11.36 9.09 -6.43
N VAL A 118 -11.51 7.88 -6.99
CA VAL A 118 -12.56 7.54 -7.94
C VAL A 118 -13.41 6.43 -7.34
N THR A 119 -14.73 6.58 -7.36
CA THR A 119 -15.67 5.59 -6.83
C THR A 119 -16.73 5.28 -7.87
N THR A 120 -17.10 4.01 -7.98
CA THR A 120 -18.18 3.57 -8.87
C THR A 120 -18.95 2.39 -8.27
N ASN A 121 -20.19 2.22 -8.70
CA ASN A 121 -21.10 1.18 -8.23
C ASN A 121 -21.39 0.19 -9.35
N GLY A 122 -21.38 -1.09 -9.02
CA GLY A 122 -21.83 -2.17 -9.90
C GLY A 122 -23.26 -2.59 -9.61
N TYR A 123 -23.82 -3.39 -10.49
CA TYR A 123 -25.15 -4.04 -10.28
C TYR A 123 -25.06 -5.25 -9.34
N TYR A 124 -23.89 -5.84 -9.20
CA TYR A 124 -23.67 -7.09 -8.45
C TYR A 124 -22.80 -6.84 -7.23
N THR A 125 -22.95 -7.69 -6.21
CA THR A 125 -22.03 -7.73 -5.08
C THR A 125 -20.64 -8.09 -5.59
N LEU A 126 -19.67 -7.23 -5.28
CA LEU A 126 -18.29 -7.38 -5.72
C LEU A 126 -17.54 -8.42 -4.89
N VAL A 127 -16.62 -9.11 -5.53
CA VAL A 127 -15.69 -10.07 -4.92
C VAL A 127 -14.23 -9.61 -5.02
N GLY A 128 -14.00 -8.49 -5.72
CA GLY A 128 -12.69 -7.90 -5.87
C GLY A 128 -12.70 -6.53 -6.53
N SER A 129 -11.60 -5.83 -6.36
CA SER A 129 -11.33 -4.52 -6.94
C SER A 129 -9.90 -4.41 -7.43
N LYS A 130 -9.70 -3.62 -8.49
CA LYS A 130 -8.39 -3.23 -9.00
C LYS A 130 -8.37 -1.72 -9.19
N CYS A 131 -7.32 -1.08 -8.72
CA CYS A 131 -7.03 0.32 -8.97
C CYS A 131 -5.70 0.43 -9.71
N ILE A 132 -5.67 1.25 -10.75
CA ILE A 132 -4.46 1.64 -11.47
C ILE A 132 -4.33 3.14 -11.32
N SER A 133 -3.21 3.61 -10.79
CA SER A 133 -2.91 5.03 -10.65
C SER A 133 -1.66 5.36 -11.45
N GLN A 134 -1.72 6.38 -12.29
CA GLN A 134 -0.60 6.90 -13.06
C GLN A 134 -0.25 8.31 -12.57
N PHE A 135 1.04 8.56 -12.37
CA PHE A 135 1.59 9.81 -11.86
C PHE A 135 2.53 10.42 -12.90
N ASP A 136 2.31 11.70 -13.25
CA ASP A 136 3.05 12.47 -14.26
C ASP A 136 3.27 11.72 -15.60
N SER A 137 2.32 10.86 -15.98
CA SER A 137 2.37 10.02 -17.18
C SER A 137 3.58 9.06 -17.25
N ALA A 138 4.39 8.96 -16.20
CA ALA A 138 5.62 8.18 -16.16
C ALA A 138 5.53 6.97 -15.21
N THR A 139 5.02 7.16 -13.99
CA THR A 139 4.97 6.12 -12.97
C THR A 139 3.56 5.56 -12.84
N THR A 140 3.41 4.24 -13.00
CA THR A 140 2.13 3.54 -12.85
C THR A 140 2.20 2.55 -11.70
N VAL A 141 1.22 2.63 -10.79
CA VAL A 141 1.08 1.73 -9.64
C VAL A 141 -0.27 1.03 -9.72
N SER A 142 -0.29 -0.28 -9.56
CA SER A 142 -1.52 -1.08 -9.56
C SER A 142 -1.70 -1.79 -8.23
N ALA A 143 -2.86 -1.59 -7.60
CA ALA A 143 -3.30 -2.31 -6.41
C ALA A 143 -4.49 -3.20 -6.75
N THR A 144 -4.52 -4.39 -6.16
CA THR A 144 -5.64 -5.34 -6.29
C THR A 144 -6.03 -5.88 -4.94
N VAL A 145 -7.32 -6.12 -4.74
CA VAL A 145 -7.88 -6.71 -3.53
C VAL A 145 -9.01 -7.67 -3.89
N GLY A 146 -9.06 -8.83 -3.25
CA GLY A 146 -10.03 -9.86 -3.56
C GLY A 146 -9.74 -10.59 -4.87
N LYS A 147 -10.79 -11.07 -5.54
CA LYS A 147 -10.69 -11.81 -6.81
C LYS A 147 -10.87 -10.86 -7.99
N THR A 148 -9.92 -10.86 -8.90
CA THR A 148 -9.93 -10.06 -10.15
C THR A 148 -9.80 -10.98 -11.37
N ALA A 149 -10.31 -10.53 -12.51
CA ALA A 149 -10.14 -11.25 -13.78
C ALA A 149 -8.75 -11.01 -14.36
#